data_01073d0b00750d8efd0df5b50f002c87
#
_entry.id   01073d0b00750d8efd0df5b50f002c87
#
_cell.length_a   1.000
_cell.length_b   1.000
_cell.length_c   1.000
_cell.angle_alpha   90.00
_cell.angle_beta   90.00
_cell.angle_gamma   90.00
#
_symmetry.space_group_name_H-M   'P 1'
#
loop_
_entity.id
_entity.type
_entity.pdbx_description
1 polymer ?
#
loop_
_entity_poly.entity_id
_entity_poly.type
_entity_poly.pdbx_seq_one_letter_code
_entity_poly.pdbx_strand_id
1 'polypeptide(L)'
;MAAFLPRILSNDVSQTSRAVTLTRVFELETIVPLRVELKPFERIVIGETVLINSGTRTSFLIDGDAPILRERDTVTAETANTPAKRLYLCVQTMYLKGDILRYLTAYQGFLRKLRESHPGDRLAIDAINNHVSGGALYKALKEIRKLMKREDALLAA
;
A
#
# COMPACT_ATOMS: atom_id res chain seq x y z
N MET A 1 -4.05 11.73 -74.20
CA MET A 1 -4.20 10.77 -73.11
C MET A 1 -4.18 11.53 -71.78
N ALA A 2 -5.35 11.58 -71.13
CA ALA A 2 -5.55 12.38 -69.95
C ALA A 2 -5.15 11.63 -68.67
N ALA A 3 -4.27 12.23 -67.92
CA ALA A 3 -3.99 11.77 -66.58
C ALA A 3 -4.96 12.38 -65.59
N PHE A 4 -5.74 11.56 -64.97
CA PHE A 4 -6.73 11.93 -63.97
C PHE A 4 -6.07 12.06 -62.60
N LEU A 5 -6.11 13.24 -62.00
CA LEU A 5 -5.75 13.49 -60.62
C LEU A 5 -6.99 13.47 -59.74
N PRO A 6 -7.05 12.66 -58.70
CA PRO A 6 -8.11 12.82 -57.71
C PRO A 6 -7.71 13.87 -56.68
N ARG A 7 -8.66 14.79 -56.42
CA ARG A 7 -8.70 15.72 -55.32
C ARG A 7 -8.68 14.97 -54.00
N ILE A 8 -7.75 15.32 -53.13
CA ILE A 8 -7.81 14.95 -51.73
C ILE A 8 -8.31 16.18 -50.96
N LEU A 9 -9.59 16.17 -50.62
CA LEU A 9 -10.15 16.94 -49.54
C LEU A 9 -10.30 16.02 -48.36
N SER A 10 -9.52 16.19 -47.34
CA SER A 10 -9.78 15.62 -46.04
C SER A 10 -9.44 16.66 -44.99
N ASN A 11 -10.46 17.27 -44.49
CA ASN A 11 -10.44 17.95 -43.21
C ASN A 11 -10.14 16.92 -42.14
N ASP A 12 -8.99 17.02 -41.52
CA ASP A 12 -8.71 16.29 -40.30
C ASP A 12 -8.63 17.27 -39.13
N VAL A 13 -9.78 17.52 -38.52
CA VAL A 13 -9.95 18.35 -37.31
C VAL A 13 -9.85 17.49 -36.04
N SER A 14 -9.40 16.24 -36.15
CA SER A 14 -9.40 15.30 -35.01
C SER A 14 -8.05 15.09 -34.36
N GLN A 15 -6.97 15.78 -34.75
CA GLN A 15 -5.64 15.56 -34.20
C GLN A 15 -5.24 16.47 -33.02
N THR A 16 -6.02 17.50 -32.71
CA THR A 16 -5.66 18.43 -31.63
C THR A 16 -6.01 17.92 -30.26
N SER A 17 -6.87 16.88 -30.15
CA SER A 17 -7.32 16.36 -28.87
C SER A 17 -6.40 15.26 -28.29
N ARG A 18 -5.55 14.65 -29.11
CA ARG A 18 -4.62 13.59 -28.65
C ARG A 18 -3.29 14.10 -28.11
N ALA A 19 -2.86 15.28 -28.55
CA ALA A 19 -1.60 15.87 -28.09
C ALA A 19 -1.67 16.39 -26.64
N VAL A 20 -2.84 16.80 -26.17
CA VAL A 20 -3.02 17.31 -24.81
C VAL A 20 -3.05 16.21 -23.76
N THR A 21 -3.43 14.98 -24.14
CA THR A 21 -3.48 13.84 -23.22
C THR A 21 -2.10 13.22 -23.00
N LEU A 22 -1.18 13.33 -23.95
CA LEU A 22 0.19 12.79 -23.84
C LEU A 22 1.12 13.67 -23.00
N THR A 23 0.85 14.97 -22.88
CA THR A 23 1.67 15.88 -22.08
C THR A 23 1.46 15.71 -20.57
N ARG A 24 0.38 15.04 -20.14
CA ARG A 24 0.10 14.75 -18.73
C ARG A 24 0.78 13.47 -18.20
N VAL A 25 1.36 12.66 -19.05
CA VAL A 25 2.00 11.38 -18.67
C VAL A 25 3.48 11.55 -18.28
N PHE A 26 4.06 12.73 -18.48
CA PHE A 26 5.45 13.06 -18.14
C PHE A 26 5.59 14.09 -17.02
N GLU A 27 4.63 14.18 -16.09
CA GLU A 27 5.00 14.63 -14.76
C GLU A 27 5.81 13.47 -14.14
N LEU A 28 7.11 13.52 -14.32
CA LEU A 28 8.08 12.82 -13.51
C LEU A 28 7.77 13.23 -12.06
N GLU A 29 6.97 12.42 -11.36
CA GLU A 29 6.98 12.45 -9.91
C GLU A 29 8.44 12.23 -9.52
N THR A 30 9.04 13.26 -9.00
CA THR A 30 10.39 13.19 -8.46
C THR A 30 10.30 12.24 -7.27
N ILE A 31 10.59 10.97 -7.50
CA ILE A 31 10.64 9.96 -6.43
C ILE A 31 11.79 10.38 -5.54
N VAL A 32 11.47 10.95 -4.38
CA VAL A 32 12.48 11.31 -3.39
C VAL A 32 12.89 10.01 -2.68
N PRO A 33 14.16 9.62 -2.74
CA PRO A 33 14.63 8.40 -2.07
C PRO A 33 14.31 8.44 -0.58
N LEU A 34 13.80 7.34 -0.06
CA LEU A 34 13.52 7.17 1.36
C LEU A 34 14.82 6.88 2.11
N ARG A 35 15.20 7.75 3.04
CA ARG A 35 16.31 7.49 3.93
C ARG A 35 15.87 6.62 5.10
N VAL A 36 16.51 5.46 5.25
CA VAL A 36 16.26 4.50 6.32
C VAL A 36 17.55 4.31 7.13
N GLU A 37 17.45 4.48 8.44
CA GLU A 37 18.54 4.18 9.38
C GLU A 37 18.22 2.89 10.12
N LEU A 38 19.16 1.94 10.12
CA LEU A 38 19.07 0.67 10.80
C LEU A 38 20.15 0.57 11.88
N LYS A 39 19.74 0.18 13.07
CA LYS A 39 20.63 -0.21 14.17
C LYS A 39 21.30 -1.55 13.86
N PRO A 40 22.38 -1.91 14.59
CA PRO A 40 22.94 -3.25 14.49
C PRO A 40 21.85 -4.33 14.69
N PHE A 41 21.84 -5.30 13.81
CA PHE A 41 20.90 -6.44 13.77
C PHE A 41 19.41 -6.08 13.55
N GLU A 42 19.10 -4.79 13.35
CA GLU A 42 17.73 -4.38 12.99
C GLU A 42 17.38 -4.90 11.59
N ARG A 43 16.11 -5.26 11.43
CA ARG A 43 15.56 -5.83 10.20
C ARG A 43 14.55 -4.86 9.59
N ILE A 44 14.49 -4.87 8.26
CA ILE A 44 13.49 -4.15 7.48
C ILE A 44 12.97 -5.09 6.38
N VAL A 45 11.67 -5.06 6.16
CA VAL A 45 11.02 -5.83 5.09
C VAL A 45 10.80 -4.90 3.91
N ILE A 46 11.27 -5.29 2.73
CA ILE A 46 11.12 -4.57 1.46
C ILE A 46 10.45 -5.53 0.48
N GLY A 47 9.17 -5.33 0.22
CA GLY A 47 8.37 -6.29 -0.55
C GLY A 47 8.36 -7.67 0.12
N GLU A 48 8.87 -8.68 -0.55
CA GLU A 48 8.99 -10.04 -0.03
C GLU A 48 10.42 -10.37 0.48
N THR A 49 11.29 -9.36 0.54
CA THR A 49 12.69 -9.53 0.95
C THR A 49 12.94 -8.91 2.33
N VAL A 50 13.74 -9.58 3.15
CA VAL A 50 14.19 -9.06 4.45
C VAL A 50 15.64 -8.61 4.34
N LEU A 51 15.91 -7.34 4.65
CA LEU A 51 17.24 -6.80 4.81
C LEU A 51 17.61 -6.77 6.28
N ILE A 52 18.77 -7.31 6.63
CA ILE A 52 19.29 -7.37 8.01
C ILE A 52 20.57 -6.57 8.07
N ASN A 53 20.67 -5.62 8.99
CA ASN A 53 21.93 -4.92 9.25
C ASN A 53 22.81 -5.81 10.14
N SER A 54 23.83 -6.43 9.58
CA SER A 54 24.74 -7.35 10.30
C SER A 54 25.92 -6.64 11.02
N GLY A 55 26.02 -5.31 10.85
CA GLY A 55 27.17 -4.55 11.35
C GLY A 55 26.78 -3.41 12.29
N THR A 56 27.47 -2.29 12.13
CA THR A 56 27.21 -1.07 12.87
C THR A 56 25.98 -0.33 12.37
N ARG A 57 25.53 0.69 13.10
CA ARG A 57 24.45 1.57 12.66
C ARG A 57 24.74 2.10 11.25
N THR A 58 23.82 1.91 10.33
CA THR A 58 24.00 2.22 8.91
C THR A 58 22.76 2.93 8.38
N SER A 59 22.97 3.83 7.41
CA SER A 59 21.91 4.57 6.75
C SER A 59 21.86 4.14 5.28
N PHE A 60 20.66 3.87 4.78
CA PHE A 60 20.40 3.49 3.39
C PHE A 60 19.49 4.52 2.74
N LEU A 61 19.67 4.73 1.44
CA LEU A 61 18.72 5.40 0.59
C LEU A 61 18.01 4.30 -0.22
N ILE A 62 16.68 4.27 -0.14
CA ILE A 62 15.85 3.37 -0.92
C ILE A 62 15.17 4.22 -1.99
N ASP A 63 15.51 3.96 -3.24
CA ASP A 63 14.97 4.62 -4.41
C ASP A 63 13.97 3.68 -5.09
N GLY A 64 12.73 4.13 -5.25
CA GLY A 64 11.64 3.35 -5.83
C GLY A 64 10.41 3.22 -4.93
N ASP A 65 9.39 2.53 -5.44
CA ASP A 65 8.06 2.40 -4.82
C ASP A 65 7.85 1.10 -4.04
N ALA A 66 8.92 0.38 -3.71
CA ALA A 66 8.79 -0.87 -2.99
C ALA A 66 8.12 -0.66 -1.62
N PRO A 67 7.15 -1.51 -1.23
CA PRO A 67 6.53 -1.44 0.08
C PRO A 67 7.55 -1.81 1.16
N ILE A 68 7.64 -0.97 2.21
CA ILE A 68 8.65 -1.09 3.25
C ILE A 68 7.98 -1.11 4.61
N LEU A 69 8.37 -2.08 5.45
CA LEU A 69 7.99 -2.16 6.87
C LEU A 69 9.21 -2.47 7.74
N ARG A 70 9.32 -1.78 8.88
CA ARG A 70 10.30 -2.16 9.91
C ARG A 70 9.83 -3.43 10.62
N GLU A 71 10.75 -4.26 11.09
CA GLU A 71 10.44 -5.50 11.81
C GLU A 71 9.45 -5.26 12.98
N ARG A 72 9.67 -4.21 13.76
CA ARG A 72 8.77 -3.82 14.88
C ARG A 72 7.34 -3.47 14.44
N ASP A 73 7.15 -3.20 13.15
CA ASP A 73 5.86 -2.84 12.56
C ASP A 73 5.22 -4.02 11.83
N THR A 74 5.83 -5.20 11.87
CA THR A 74 5.30 -6.42 11.29
C THR A 74 4.59 -7.29 12.32
N VAL A 75 3.59 -8.02 11.86
CA VAL A 75 2.86 -9.05 12.63
C VAL A 75 3.06 -10.39 11.92
N THR A 76 3.33 -11.44 12.67
CA THR A 76 3.43 -12.81 12.16
C THR A 76 2.17 -13.61 12.46
N ALA A 77 2.02 -14.79 11.85
CA ALA A 77 0.88 -15.66 12.12
C ALA A 77 0.80 -16.06 13.59
N GLU A 78 1.96 -16.27 14.25
CA GLU A 78 2.06 -16.65 15.66
C GLU A 78 1.65 -15.51 16.60
N THR A 79 1.94 -14.26 16.21
CA THR A 79 1.62 -13.06 17.02
C THR A 79 0.26 -12.47 16.73
N ALA A 80 -0.43 -12.91 15.66
CA ALA A 80 -1.75 -12.43 15.27
C ALA A 80 -2.88 -13.07 16.10
N ASN A 81 -2.86 -12.85 17.42
CA ASN A 81 -3.75 -13.47 18.40
C ASN A 81 -5.03 -12.68 18.71
N THR A 82 -5.15 -11.45 18.21
CA THR A 82 -6.34 -10.59 18.41
C THR A 82 -7.04 -10.28 17.08
N PRO A 83 -8.32 -9.86 17.08
CA PRO A 83 -9.03 -9.46 15.85
C PRO A 83 -8.31 -8.38 15.05
N ALA A 84 -7.80 -7.32 15.69
CA ALA A 84 -7.07 -6.26 15.00
C ALA A 84 -5.74 -6.76 14.43
N LYS A 85 -4.99 -7.60 15.16
CA LYS A 85 -3.73 -8.18 14.66
C LYS A 85 -3.94 -9.11 13.46
N ARG A 86 -5.03 -9.86 13.42
CA ARG A 86 -5.39 -10.71 12.26
C ARG A 86 -5.72 -9.87 11.04
N LEU A 87 -6.48 -8.79 11.21
CA LEU A 87 -6.76 -7.84 10.13
C LEU A 87 -5.47 -7.17 9.66
N TYR A 88 -4.60 -6.76 10.61
CA TYR A 88 -3.30 -6.17 10.30
C TYR A 88 -2.45 -7.09 9.44
N LEU A 89 -2.32 -8.36 9.82
CA LEU A 89 -1.55 -9.35 9.07
C LEU A 89 -2.09 -9.52 7.63
N CYS A 90 -3.40 -9.52 7.44
CA CYS A 90 -4.01 -9.60 6.12
C CYS A 90 -3.65 -8.37 5.27
N VAL A 91 -3.82 -7.16 5.80
CA VAL A 91 -3.51 -5.91 5.08
C VAL A 91 -2.01 -5.75 4.86
N GLN A 92 -1.17 -6.18 5.82
CA GLN A 92 0.28 -6.26 5.66
C GLN A 92 0.68 -7.14 4.48
N THR A 93 0.03 -8.30 4.33
CA THR A 93 0.30 -9.21 3.21
C THR A 93 -0.11 -8.59 1.87
N MET A 94 -1.28 -7.93 1.81
CA MET A 94 -1.69 -7.15 0.63
C MET A 94 -0.67 -6.08 0.27
N TYR A 95 -0.19 -5.33 1.28
CA TYR A 95 0.76 -4.25 1.10
C TYR A 95 2.11 -4.72 0.57
N LEU A 96 2.69 -5.75 1.21
CA LEU A 96 4.02 -6.26 0.85
C LEU A 96 4.04 -7.00 -0.49
N LYS A 97 2.94 -7.69 -0.84
CA LYS A 97 2.83 -8.46 -2.09
C LYS A 97 2.25 -7.64 -3.25
N GLY A 98 1.63 -6.49 -2.98
CA GLY A 98 0.97 -5.69 -3.99
C GLY A 98 -0.28 -6.34 -4.61
N ASP A 99 -0.88 -7.33 -3.94
CA ASP A 99 -2.01 -8.10 -4.46
C ASP A 99 -3.22 -8.01 -3.52
N ILE A 100 -4.03 -6.97 -3.71
CA ILE A 100 -5.23 -6.73 -2.91
C ILE A 100 -6.30 -7.77 -3.23
N LEU A 101 -6.52 -8.06 -4.51
CA LEU A 101 -7.65 -8.89 -4.96
C LEU A 101 -7.57 -10.31 -4.42
N ARG A 102 -6.39 -10.87 -4.37
CA ARG A 102 -6.13 -12.22 -3.86
C ARG A 102 -6.58 -12.40 -2.40
N TYR A 103 -6.43 -11.36 -1.59
CA TYR A 103 -6.71 -11.42 -0.15
C TYR A 103 -8.03 -10.76 0.26
N LEU A 104 -8.80 -10.23 -0.70
CA LEU A 104 -10.01 -9.44 -0.42
C LEU A 104 -11.07 -10.22 0.36
N THR A 105 -11.32 -11.48 0.03
CA THR A 105 -12.30 -12.32 0.73
C THR A 105 -11.88 -12.56 2.19
N ALA A 106 -10.61 -12.86 2.43
CA ALA A 106 -10.07 -13.02 3.78
C ALA A 106 -10.16 -11.71 4.58
N TYR A 107 -9.81 -10.58 3.94
CA TYR A 107 -9.92 -9.25 4.51
C TYR A 107 -11.34 -8.95 4.98
N GLN A 108 -12.35 -9.18 4.14
CA GLN A 108 -13.76 -8.96 4.49
C GLN A 108 -14.19 -9.81 5.69
N GLY A 109 -13.73 -11.05 5.77
CA GLY A 109 -13.98 -11.93 6.91
C GLY A 109 -13.38 -11.39 8.21
N PHE A 110 -12.13 -10.93 8.18
CA PHE A 110 -11.47 -10.33 9.35
C PHE A 110 -12.09 -8.98 9.73
N LEU A 111 -12.46 -8.15 8.76
CA LEU A 111 -13.11 -6.87 9.00
C LEU A 111 -14.45 -7.05 9.71
N ARG A 112 -15.24 -8.05 9.30
CA ARG A 112 -16.50 -8.38 9.96
C ARG A 112 -16.28 -8.79 11.42
N LYS A 113 -15.34 -9.68 11.68
CA LYS A 113 -15.00 -10.10 13.05
C LYS A 113 -14.53 -8.93 13.92
N LEU A 114 -13.76 -8.00 13.33
CA LEU A 114 -13.34 -6.80 14.03
C LEU A 114 -14.53 -5.92 14.39
N ARG A 115 -15.49 -5.72 13.49
CA ARG A 115 -16.73 -4.96 13.78
C ARG A 115 -17.56 -5.58 14.91
N GLU A 116 -17.65 -6.91 14.93
CA GLU A 116 -18.38 -7.63 15.97
C GLU A 116 -17.71 -7.49 17.34
N SER A 117 -16.37 -7.54 17.39
CA SER A 117 -15.60 -7.44 18.64
C SER A 117 -15.38 -6.01 19.14
N HIS A 118 -15.49 -5.00 18.27
CA HIS A 118 -15.22 -3.59 18.55
C HIS A 118 -16.38 -2.69 18.13
N PRO A 119 -17.58 -2.84 18.74
CA PRO A 119 -18.75 -2.05 18.33
C PRO A 119 -18.59 -0.54 18.56
N GLY A 120 -17.74 -0.13 19.52
CA GLY A 120 -17.42 1.27 19.78
C GLY A 120 -16.46 1.92 18.79
N ASP A 121 -15.76 1.15 17.98
CA ASP A 121 -14.72 1.65 17.06
C ASP A 121 -15.18 1.76 15.59
N ARG A 122 -16.48 1.84 15.37
CA ARG A 122 -17.08 1.80 14.04
C ARG A 122 -16.47 2.80 13.06
N LEU A 123 -16.27 4.04 13.48
CA LEU A 123 -15.69 5.09 12.63
C LEU A 123 -14.23 4.76 12.23
N ALA A 124 -13.44 4.22 13.15
CA ALA A 124 -12.07 3.81 12.86
C ALA A 124 -12.04 2.63 11.88
N ILE A 125 -12.95 1.68 12.04
CA ILE A 125 -13.06 0.50 11.16
C ILE A 125 -13.54 0.91 9.76
N ASP A 126 -14.46 1.84 9.65
CA ASP A 126 -14.91 2.38 8.36
C ASP A 126 -13.79 3.16 7.65
N ALA A 127 -12.97 3.93 8.41
CA ALA A 127 -11.79 4.59 7.86
C ALA A 127 -10.76 3.58 7.32
N ILE A 128 -10.51 2.48 8.04
CA ILE A 128 -9.65 1.38 7.57
C ILE A 128 -10.18 0.82 6.24
N ASN A 129 -11.48 0.53 6.17
CA ASN A 129 -12.09 -0.02 4.96
C ASN A 129 -12.00 0.95 3.78
N ASN A 130 -12.20 2.25 4.00
CA ASN A 130 -12.04 3.27 2.97
C ASN A 130 -10.60 3.35 2.45
N HIS A 131 -9.60 3.24 3.34
CA HIS A 131 -8.20 3.21 2.92
C HIS A 131 -7.86 1.97 2.10
N VAL A 132 -8.33 0.79 2.49
CA VAL A 132 -8.11 -0.45 1.72
C VAL A 132 -8.80 -0.36 0.36
N SER A 133 -10.05 0.07 0.30
CA SER A 133 -10.80 0.24 -0.95
C SER A 133 -10.17 1.26 -1.90
N GLY A 134 -9.53 2.29 -1.36
CA GLY A 134 -8.79 3.31 -2.12
C GLY A 134 -7.34 2.93 -2.43
N GLY A 135 -6.87 1.72 -2.09
CA GLY A 135 -5.49 1.29 -2.32
C GLY A 135 -4.45 1.89 -1.37
N ALA A 136 -4.87 2.70 -0.39
CA ALA A 136 -3.99 3.36 0.57
C ALA A 136 -3.61 2.42 1.74
N LEU A 137 -3.01 1.27 1.42
CA LEU A 137 -2.78 0.17 2.36
C LEU A 137 -1.91 0.57 3.56
N TYR A 138 -0.88 1.39 3.34
CA TYR A 138 -0.03 1.87 4.45
C TYR A 138 -0.80 2.76 5.44
N LYS A 139 -1.75 3.57 4.95
CA LYS A 139 -2.65 4.34 5.83
C LYS A 139 -3.57 3.42 6.61
N ALA A 140 -4.12 2.38 5.97
CA ALA A 140 -4.91 1.36 6.65
C ALA A 140 -4.11 0.67 7.76
N LEU A 141 -2.86 0.27 7.51
CA LEU A 141 -1.98 -0.31 8.53
C LEU A 141 -1.78 0.60 9.74
N LYS A 142 -1.61 1.92 9.52
CA LYS A 142 -1.49 2.89 10.62
C LYS A 142 -2.75 2.95 11.48
N GLU A 143 -3.94 2.92 10.87
CA GLU A 143 -5.20 2.95 11.61
C GLU A 143 -5.42 1.63 12.39
N ILE A 144 -5.17 0.49 11.78
CA ILE A 144 -5.29 -0.80 12.47
C ILE A 144 -4.33 -0.88 13.67
N ARG A 145 -3.11 -0.32 13.55
CA ARG A 145 -2.14 -0.29 14.65
C ARG A 145 -2.65 0.45 15.88
N LYS A 146 -3.48 1.49 15.72
CA LYS A 146 -4.11 2.18 16.85
C LYS A 146 -5.09 1.25 17.59
N LEU A 147 -5.84 0.43 16.85
CA LEU A 147 -6.73 -0.58 17.44
C LEU A 147 -5.94 -1.67 18.17
N MET A 148 -4.85 -2.17 17.56
CA MET A 148 -3.98 -3.17 18.19
C MET A 148 -3.44 -2.69 19.54
N LYS A 149 -2.99 -1.43 19.63
CA LYS A 149 -2.50 -0.85 20.88
C LYS A 149 -3.60 -0.80 21.96
N ARG A 150 -4.85 -0.55 21.59
CA ARG A 150 -5.98 -0.58 22.51
C ARG A 150 -6.30 -1.99 22.98
N GLU A 151 -6.28 -2.98 22.07
CA GLU A 151 -6.43 -4.39 22.44
C GLU A 151 -5.33 -4.83 23.42
N ASP A 152 -4.06 -4.51 23.13
CA ASP A 152 -2.95 -4.85 24.00
C ASP A 152 -3.06 -4.19 25.38
N ALA A 153 -3.53 -2.94 25.46
CA ALA A 153 -3.76 -2.27 26.73
C ALA A 153 -4.90 -2.92 27.54
N LEU A 154 -5.96 -3.42 26.90
CA LEU A 154 -7.05 -4.13 27.56
C LEU A 154 -6.60 -5.52 28.05
N LEU A 155 -5.73 -6.21 27.33
CA LEU A 155 -5.19 -7.51 27.73
C LEU A 155 -4.17 -7.41 28.86
N ALA A 156 -3.50 -6.27 29.02
CA ALA A 156 -2.53 -5.99 30.07
C ALA A 156 -3.16 -5.50 31.38
N ALA A 157 -4.43 -5.11 31.35
CA ALA A 157 -5.19 -4.65 32.52
C ALA A 157 -5.77 -5.83 33.29
#